data_497111b147934f8bd087d3b65489ec17
#
_entry.id   497111b147934f8bd087d3b65489ec17
#
_cell.length_a   1.000
_cell.length_b   1.000
_cell.length_c   1.000
_cell.angle_alpha   90.00
_cell.angle_beta   90.00
_cell.angle_gamma   90.00
#
_symmetry.space_group_name_H-M   'P 1'
#
loop_
_entity.id
_entity.type
_entity.pdbx_description
1 polymer ?
#
loop_
_entity_poly.entity_id
_entity_poly.type
_entity_poly.pdbx_seq_one_letter_code
_entity_poly.pdbx_strand_id
1 'polypeptide(L)'
;MGKIGFRIRSTREGQVPVYVYVYLPYGSREEVKTGLFVQLVNWDTETQRSAGVSLSDLELNEALDRLEHHLLRVMNQNDFKGMGLGESILEKHVNQCFYRVKRDKSETLLYHIESYIESASYRRVKRTGSIGLSQNSIRNLMRFYEVIEEFEAYR
;
A
#
# COMPACT_ATOMS: atom_id res chain seq x y z
N MET A 1 -22.58 -1.57 14.15
CA MET A 1 -21.78 -0.68 13.28
C MET A 1 -20.38 -0.60 13.89
N GLY A 2 -19.32 -0.92 13.14
CA GLY A 2 -17.97 -0.86 13.69
C GLY A 2 -17.56 0.60 13.94
N LYS A 3 -16.72 0.82 14.96
CA LYS A 3 -16.22 2.15 15.31
C LYS A 3 -14.75 2.24 14.89
N ILE A 4 -14.41 3.25 14.12
CA ILE A 4 -13.02 3.60 13.75
C ILE A 4 -12.58 4.74 14.63
N GLY A 5 -11.30 4.76 15.01
CA GLY A 5 -10.71 5.89 15.73
C GLY A 5 -9.20 5.89 15.60
N PHE A 6 -8.62 7.03 15.99
CA PHE A 6 -7.18 7.24 15.97
C PHE A 6 -6.67 7.54 17.38
N ARG A 7 -5.44 7.16 17.64
CA ARG A 7 -4.77 7.50 18.89
C ARG A 7 -3.26 7.51 18.76
N ILE A 8 -2.63 8.14 19.72
CA ILE A 8 -1.19 8.02 19.99
C ILE A 8 -0.99 7.14 21.23
N ARG A 9 0.14 6.45 21.30
CA ARG A 9 0.52 5.63 22.46
C ARG A 9 1.70 6.21 23.25
N SER A 10 2.49 7.06 22.60
CA SER A 10 3.68 7.62 23.21
C SER A 10 3.37 8.86 24.03
N THR A 11 4.04 8.99 25.16
CA THR A 11 4.06 10.20 26.00
C THR A 11 5.40 10.93 25.90
N ARG A 12 6.29 10.47 24.99
CA ARG A 12 7.59 11.11 24.79
C ARG A 12 7.42 12.40 23.99
N GLU A 13 8.11 13.44 24.38
CA GLU A 13 8.15 14.69 23.62
C GLU A 13 8.64 14.48 22.19
N GLY A 14 8.12 15.28 21.26
CA GLY A 14 8.47 15.27 19.86
C GLY A 14 7.44 14.57 18.97
N GLN A 15 7.89 14.02 17.86
CA GLN A 15 7.04 13.31 16.89
C GLN A 15 6.70 11.91 17.39
N VAL A 16 5.42 11.61 17.42
CA VAL A 16 4.88 10.32 17.86
C VAL A 16 4.03 9.67 16.76
N PRO A 17 4.06 8.34 16.62
CA PRO A 17 3.28 7.64 15.61
C PRO A 17 1.79 7.64 15.96
N VAL A 18 0.96 7.83 14.94
CA VAL A 18 -0.49 7.70 15.02
C VAL A 18 -0.89 6.27 14.71
N TYR A 19 -1.80 5.72 15.51
CA TYR A 19 -2.40 4.41 15.35
C TYR A 19 -3.86 4.56 14.95
N VAL A 20 -4.33 3.71 14.07
CA VAL A 20 -5.75 3.51 13.79
C VAL A 20 -6.24 2.26 14.50
N TYR A 21 -7.43 2.32 15.06
CA TYR A 21 -8.10 1.15 15.64
C TYR A 21 -9.52 1.02 15.10
N VAL A 22 -9.96 -0.22 15.00
CA VAL A 22 -11.30 -0.59 14.54
C VAL A 22 -11.91 -1.58 15.50
N TYR A 23 -13.15 -1.32 15.92
CA TYR A 23 -13.96 -2.32 16.64
C TYR A 23 -14.74 -3.13 15.62
N LEU A 24 -14.51 -4.42 15.60
CA LEU A 24 -15.21 -5.37 14.76
C LEU A 24 -16.55 -5.80 15.38
N PRO A 25 -17.52 -6.24 14.56
CA PRO A 25 -18.87 -6.59 15.04
C PRO A 25 -18.90 -7.65 16.13
N TYR A 26 -17.87 -8.47 16.25
CA TYR A 26 -17.76 -9.55 17.25
C TYR A 26 -17.02 -9.14 18.54
N GLY A 27 -16.86 -7.84 18.79
CA GLY A 27 -16.23 -7.30 19.99
C GLY A 27 -14.70 -7.33 20.00
N SER A 28 -14.06 -7.84 18.98
CA SER A 28 -12.61 -7.74 18.83
C SER A 28 -12.20 -6.34 18.38
N ARG A 29 -11.03 -5.89 18.84
CA ARG A 29 -10.42 -4.63 18.44
C ARG A 29 -9.10 -4.93 17.75
N GLU A 30 -8.98 -4.46 16.52
CA GLU A 30 -7.71 -4.42 15.82
C GLU A 30 -7.11 -3.02 15.87
N GLU A 31 -5.79 -2.95 15.93
CA GLU A 31 -5.05 -1.68 15.98
C GLU A 31 -3.70 -1.81 15.27
N VAL A 32 -3.43 -0.84 14.39
CA VAL A 32 -2.25 -0.84 13.53
C VAL A 32 -1.66 0.57 13.46
N LYS A 33 -0.35 0.66 13.23
CA LYS A 33 0.33 1.92 12.93
C LYS A 33 -0.12 2.43 11.56
N THR A 34 -0.50 3.71 11.49
CA THR A 34 -0.83 4.35 10.21
C THR A 34 0.41 4.69 9.38
N GLY A 35 1.59 4.74 10.03
CA GLY A 35 2.83 5.27 9.45
C GLY A 35 2.83 6.79 9.32
N LEU A 36 1.84 7.47 9.87
CA LEU A 36 1.79 8.93 10.03
C LEU A 36 2.29 9.31 11.41
N PHE A 37 2.81 10.53 11.52
CA PHE A 37 3.39 11.06 12.75
C PHE A 37 2.79 12.43 13.06
N VAL A 38 2.65 12.74 14.35
CA VAL A 38 2.17 14.02 14.85
C VAL A 38 3.10 14.53 15.93
N GLN A 39 3.21 15.86 16.10
CA GLN A 39 3.82 16.42 17.30
C GLN A 39 2.90 16.16 18.50
N LEU A 40 3.45 15.59 19.57
CA LEU A 40 2.66 15.25 20.76
C LEU A 40 1.83 16.42 21.27
N VAL A 41 2.41 17.61 21.29
CA VAL A 41 1.78 18.84 21.79
C VAL A 41 0.59 19.31 20.94
N ASN A 42 0.52 18.87 19.69
CA ASN A 42 -0.54 19.23 18.75
C ASN A 42 -1.67 18.19 18.72
N TRP A 43 -1.50 17.03 19.37
CA TRP A 43 -2.52 15.98 19.31
C TRP A 43 -3.71 16.29 20.22
N ASP A 44 -4.88 16.42 19.62
CA ASP A 44 -6.15 16.51 20.35
C ASP A 44 -6.79 15.11 20.47
N THR A 45 -6.96 14.66 21.69
CA THR A 45 -7.51 13.34 22.00
C THR A 45 -9.02 13.27 21.78
N GLU A 46 -9.74 14.39 21.88
CA GLU A 46 -11.20 14.43 21.71
C GLU A 46 -11.56 14.32 20.23
N THR A 47 -10.94 15.15 19.40
CA THR A 47 -11.16 15.14 17.94
C THR A 47 -10.36 14.02 17.24
N GLN A 48 -9.34 13.47 17.90
CA GLN A 48 -8.40 12.49 17.35
C GLN A 48 -7.68 13.00 16.08
N ARG A 49 -7.31 14.28 16.13
CA ARG A 49 -6.66 15.02 15.03
C ARG A 49 -5.56 15.90 15.59
N SER A 50 -4.75 16.46 14.71
CA SER A 50 -3.82 17.51 15.09
C SER A 50 -4.56 18.84 15.22
N ALA A 51 -4.42 19.51 16.36
CA ALA A 51 -4.91 20.87 16.59
C ALA A 51 -3.92 21.93 16.07
N GLY A 52 -2.75 21.53 15.57
CA GLY A 52 -1.79 22.44 14.97
C GLY A 52 -2.30 23.04 13.66
N VAL A 53 -1.75 24.21 13.31
CA VAL A 53 -2.14 24.99 12.13
C VAL A 53 -1.07 25.00 11.04
N SER A 54 0.01 24.26 11.22
CA SER A 54 1.06 24.12 10.21
C SER A 54 0.57 23.33 9.00
N LEU A 55 1.20 23.54 7.85
CA LEU A 55 0.89 22.76 6.64
C LEU A 55 0.96 21.26 6.91
N SER A 56 1.97 20.81 7.65
CA SER A 56 2.13 19.40 8.01
C SER A 56 0.99 18.86 8.90
N ASP A 57 0.41 19.69 9.76
CA ASP A 57 -0.75 19.31 10.58
C ASP A 57 -2.01 19.17 9.72
N LEU A 58 -2.21 20.07 8.76
CA LEU A 58 -3.32 20.01 7.81
C LEU A 58 -3.22 18.77 6.90
N GLU A 59 -2.04 18.51 6.32
CA GLU A 59 -1.79 17.33 5.52
C GLU A 59 -2.00 16.03 6.30
N LEU A 60 -1.59 16.00 7.58
CA LEU A 60 -1.85 14.88 8.47
C LEU A 60 -3.34 14.64 8.65
N ASN A 61 -4.11 15.71 8.96
CA ASN A 61 -5.55 15.59 9.17
C ASN A 61 -6.27 15.10 7.90
N GLU A 62 -5.90 15.63 6.72
CA GLU A 62 -6.42 15.14 5.44
C GLU A 62 -6.09 13.64 5.20
N ALA A 63 -4.89 13.22 5.55
CA ALA A 63 -4.50 11.82 5.43
C ALA A 63 -5.30 10.91 6.37
N LEU A 64 -5.58 11.36 7.61
CA LEU A 64 -6.41 10.63 8.57
C LEU A 64 -7.86 10.55 8.09
N ASP A 65 -8.43 11.64 7.57
CA ASP A 65 -9.78 11.66 7.01
C ASP A 65 -9.92 10.73 5.81
N ARG A 66 -8.93 10.73 4.92
CA ARG A 66 -8.88 9.82 3.77
C ARG A 66 -8.87 8.35 4.22
N LEU A 67 -8.06 8.03 5.25
CA LEU A 67 -7.98 6.69 5.81
C LEU A 67 -9.30 6.28 6.47
N GLU A 68 -9.93 7.16 7.23
CA GLU A 68 -11.23 6.93 7.87
C GLU A 68 -12.31 6.61 6.84
N HIS A 69 -12.42 7.43 5.79
CA HIS A 69 -13.36 7.20 4.69
C HIS A 69 -13.10 5.89 3.94
N HIS A 70 -11.82 5.55 3.71
CA HIS A 70 -11.46 4.28 3.09
C HIS A 70 -11.89 3.10 3.93
N LEU A 71 -11.58 3.10 5.22
CA LEU A 71 -11.97 2.04 6.16
C LEU A 71 -13.48 1.92 6.34
N LEU A 72 -14.22 3.04 6.41
CA LEU A 72 -15.68 3.03 6.47
C LEU A 72 -16.28 2.37 5.24
N ARG A 73 -15.74 2.66 4.04
CA ARG A 73 -16.17 2.03 2.79
C ARG A 73 -15.97 0.52 2.83
N VAL A 74 -14.78 0.08 3.21
CA VAL A 74 -14.44 -1.34 3.32
C VAL A 74 -15.33 -2.05 4.33
N MET A 75 -15.57 -1.45 5.48
CA MET A 75 -16.47 -2.01 6.50
C MET A 75 -17.90 -2.15 6.02
N ASN A 76 -18.39 -1.18 5.24
CA ASN A 76 -19.74 -1.22 4.66
C ASN A 76 -19.88 -2.28 3.55
N GLN A 77 -18.80 -2.57 2.83
CA GLN A 77 -18.77 -3.62 1.79
C GLN A 77 -18.66 -5.05 2.35
N ASN A 78 -18.65 -5.21 3.68
CA ASN A 78 -18.50 -6.50 4.38
C ASN A 78 -17.16 -7.24 4.11
N ASP A 79 -16.14 -6.56 3.61
CA ASP A 79 -14.83 -7.15 3.31
C ASP A 79 -14.06 -7.58 4.58
N PHE A 80 -14.56 -7.19 5.76
CA PHE A 80 -14.07 -7.68 7.06
C PHE A 80 -14.68 -9.02 7.49
N LYS A 81 -15.56 -9.64 6.68
CA LYS A 81 -16.15 -10.94 7.00
C LYS A 81 -15.29 -12.07 6.46
N GLY A 82 -14.69 -12.83 7.34
CA GLY A 82 -14.26 -14.19 7.03
C GLY A 82 -12.81 -14.42 6.66
N MET A 83 -11.88 -13.51 6.93
CA MET A 83 -10.45 -13.81 6.80
C MET A 83 -9.87 -14.28 8.13
N GLY A 84 -9.35 -15.51 8.10
CA GLY A 84 -8.67 -16.14 9.24
C GLY A 84 -7.31 -15.52 9.53
N LEU A 85 -6.85 -15.77 10.72
CA LEU A 85 -5.55 -15.56 11.37
C LEU A 85 -4.34 -15.57 10.40
N GLY A 86 -3.90 -14.40 9.92
CA GLY A 86 -2.68 -14.36 9.12
C GLY A 86 -2.05 -12.98 9.01
N GLU A 87 -2.63 -12.09 8.30
CA GLU A 87 -2.23 -10.68 8.25
C GLU A 87 -3.39 -9.83 8.77
N SER A 88 -3.08 -8.82 9.58
CA SER A 88 -4.10 -7.88 10.01
C SER A 88 -4.76 -7.27 8.77
N ILE A 89 -6.04 -7.55 8.57
CA ILE A 89 -6.84 -6.99 7.47
C ILE A 89 -6.74 -5.46 7.51
N LEU A 90 -6.74 -4.91 8.71
CA LEU A 90 -6.59 -3.48 8.93
C LEU A 90 -5.26 -2.95 8.39
N GLU A 91 -4.14 -3.68 8.59
CA GLU A 91 -2.83 -3.29 8.07
C GLU A 91 -2.82 -3.28 6.54
N LYS A 92 -3.41 -4.28 5.92
CA LYS A 92 -3.57 -4.34 4.47
C LYS A 92 -4.31 -3.10 3.93
N HIS A 93 -5.44 -2.73 4.53
CA HIS A 93 -6.23 -1.58 4.09
C HIS A 93 -5.55 -0.24 4.37
N VAL A 94 -4.80 -0.11 5.48
CA VAL A 94 -3.96 1.06 5.74
C VAL A 94 -2.90 1.21 4.65
N ASN A 95 -2.21 0.11 4.31
CA ASN A 95 -1.19 0.12 3.27
C ASN A 95 -1.78 0.41 1.88
N GLN A 96 -2.95 -0.11 1.56
CA GLN A 96 -3.68 0.20 0.31
C GLN A 96 -4.06 1.68 0.23
N CYS A 97 -4.60 2.25 1.31
CA CYS A 97 -4.99 3.65 1.34
C CYS A 97 -3.84 4.61 1.03
N PHE A 98 -2.64 4.28 1.49
CA PHE A 98 -1.44 5.09 1.27
C PHE A 98 -0.55 4.59 0.13
N TYR A 99 -1.03 3.69 -0.72
CA TYR A 99 -0.29 3.09 -1.83
C TYR A 99 1.04 2.45 -1.41
N ARG A 100 1.14 1.97 -0.15
CA ARG A 100 2.31 1.28 0.40
C ARG A 100 2.30 -0.22 0.13
N VAL A 101 1.39 -0.70 -0.69
CA VAL A 101 1.38 -2.10 -1.09
C VAL A 101 2.65 -2.34 -1.89
N LYS A 102 3.52 -3.19 -1.38
CA LYS A 102 4.58 -3.77 -2.22
C LYS A 102 3.85 -4.47 -3.36
N ARG A 103 3.91 -3.90 -4.56
CA ARG A 103 3.42 -4.59 -5.74
C ARG A 103 4.15 -5.92 -5.76
N ASP A 104 3.39 -7.00 -5.79
CA ASP A 104 4.00 -8.30 -6.05
C ASP A 104 4.79 -8.13 -7.36
N LYS A 105 6.08 -8.49 -7.35
CA LYS A 105 6.91 -8.36 -8.55
C LYS A 105 6.27 -9.03 -9.76
N SER A 106 5.47 -10.08 -9.52
CA SER A 106 4.71 -10.78 -10.56
C SER A 106 3.64 -9.93 -11.24
N GLU A 107 3.17 -8.82 -10.63
CA GLU A 107 2.16 -7.92 -11.18
C GLU A 107 2.80 -6.74 -11.95
N THR A 108 4.12 -6.61 -11.96
CA THR A 108 4.81 -5.53 -12.67
C THR A 108 5.07 -5.89 -14.12
N LEU A 109 5.01 -4.89 -15.01
CA LEU A 109 5.36 -5.06 -16.41
C LEU A 109 6.82 -5.52 -16.56
N LEU A 110 7.72 -4.99 -15.72
CA LEU A 110 9.13 -5.37 -15.67
C LEU A 110 9.30 -6.88 -15.40
N TYR A 111 8.60 -7.43 -14.42
CA TYR A 111 8.63 -8.88 -14.14
C TYR A 111 8.19 -9.70 -15.35
N HIS A 112 7.15 -9.29 -16.05
CA HIS A 112 6.67 -10.02 -17.22
C HIS A 112 7.67 -9.94 -18.39
N ILE A 113 8.34 -8.80 -18.59
CA ILE A 113 9.37 -8.64 -19.63
C ILE A 113 10.59 -9.51 -19.26
N GLU A 114 11.04 -9.47 -18.01
CA GLU A 114 12.16 -10.27 -17.51
C GLU A 114 11.90 -11.77 -17.68
N SER A 115 10.76 -12.27 -17.23
CA SER A 115 10.33 -13.66 -17.41
C SER A 115 10.22 -14.05 -18.90
N TYR A 116 9.83 -13.08 -19.76
CA TYR A 116 9.78 -13.30 -21.19
C TYR A 116 11.18 -13.44 -21.79
N ILE A 117 12.14 -12.63 -21.36
CA ILE A 117 13.55 -12.67 -21.77
C ILE A 117 14.18 -13.99 -21.29
N GLU A 118 14.00 -14.39 -20.04
CA GLU A 118 14.51 -15.64 -19.49
C GLU A 118 14.02 -16.86 -20.26
N SER A 119 12.75 -16.84 -20.68
CA SER A 119 12.18 -17.93 -21.47
C SER A 119 12.55 -17.88 -22.96
N ALA A 120 13.30 -16.89 -23.40
CA ALA A 120 13.58 -16.64 -24.82
C ALA A 120 14.26 -17.79 -25.55
N SER A 121 15.14 -18.55 -24.85
CA SER A 121 15.93 -19.65 -25.43
C SER A 121 15.10 -20.89 -25.80
N TYR A 122 13.96 -21.11 -25.13
CA TYR A 122 13.12 -22.32 -25.36
C TYR A 122 11.70 -21.98 -25.87
N ARG A 123 11.38 -20.71 -26.12
CA ARG A 123 10.11 -20.32 -26.72
C ARG A 123 10.00 -20.77 -28.15
N ARG A 124 8.87 -21.37 -28.51
CA ARG A 124 8.57 -21.73 -29.89
C ARG A 124 7.97 -20.54 -30.64
N VAL A 125 8.61 -20.12 -31.72
CA VAL A 125 8.13 -19.04 -32.59
C VAL A 125 6.98 -19.57 -33.44
N LYS A 126 5.76 -19.06 -33.23
CA LYS A 126 4.54 -19.55 -33.91
C LYS A 126 4.64 -19.54 -35.44
N ARG A 127 5.31 -18.52 -36.02
CA ARG A 127 5.41 -18.33 -37.46
C ARG A 127 6.40 -19.29 -38.15
N THR A 128 7.50 -19.58 -37.52
CA THR A 128 8.60 -20.37 -38.10
C THR A 128 8.72 -21.75 -37.51
N GLY A 129 8.06 -22.02 -36.37
CA GLY A 129 8.20 -23.27 -35.63
C GLY A 129 9.57 -23.46 -34.96
N SER A 130 10.51 -22.50 -35.13
CA SER A 130 11.85 -22.57 -34.53
C SER A 130 11.79 -22.41 -33.02
N ILE A 131 12.78 -22.98 -32.31
CA ILE A 131 12.95 -22.84 -30.87
C ILE A 131 13.94 -21.72 -30.63
N GLY A 132 13.63 -20.84 -29.68
CA GLY A 132 14.43 -19.68 -29.32
C GLY A 132 14.07 -18.42 -30.11
N LEU A 133 14.11 -17.29 -29.42
CA LEU A 133 13.97 -15.96 -30.05
C LEU A 133 15.29 -15.55 -30.70
N SER A 134 15.20 -14.76 -31.76
CA SER A 134 16.40 -14.20 -32.39
C SER A 134 17.15 -13.25 -31.45
N GLN A 135 18.46 -13.14 -31.61
CA GLN A 135 19.30 -12.22 -30.85
C GLN A 135 18.81 -10.76 -30.94
N ASN A 136 18.30 -10.37 -32.10
CA ASN A 136 17.73 -9.04 -32.29
C ASN A 136 16.44 -8.86 -31.48
N SER A 137 15.60 -9.88 -31.41
CA SER A 137 14.38 -9.82 -30.59
C SER A 137 14.71 -9.70 -29.12
N ILE A 138 15.69 -10.47 -28.62
CA ILE A 138 16.15 -10.39 -27.22
C ILE A 138 16.72 -9.00 -26.92
N ARG A 139 17.55 -8.47 -27.82
CA ARG A 139 18.17 -7.13 -27.67
C ARG A 139 17.12 -6.02 -27.64
N ASN A 140 16.07 -6.10 -28.46
CA ASN A 140 14.96 -5.16 -28.44
C ASN A 140 14.14 -5.24 -27.15
N LEU A 141 13.93 -6.44 -26.61
CA LEU A 141 13.25 -6.64 -25.31
C LEU A 141 14.08 -6.06 -24.16
N MET A 142 15.40 -6.22 -24.16
CA MET A 142 16.28 -5.63 -23.16
C MET A 142 16.23 -4.09 -23.19
N ARG A 143 16.26 -3.49 -24.37
CA ARG A 143 16.11 -2.02 -24.50
C ARG A 143 14.74 -1.55 -24.01
N PHE A 144 13.69 -2.32 -24.29
CA PHE A 144 12.36 -1.99 -23.80
C PHE A 144 12.29 -2.10 -22.28
N TYR A 145 12.93 -3.11 -21.69
CA TYR A 145 13.07 -3.26 -20.26
C TYR A 145 13.73 -2.03 -19.61
N GLU A 146 14.88 -1.59 -20.14
CA GLU A 146 15.61 -0.42 -19.66
C GLU A 146 14.74 0.85 -19.67
N VAL A 147 13.99 1.08 -20.75
CA VAL A 147 13.10 2.25 -20.88
C VAL A 147 11.96 2.20 -19.84
N ILE A 148 11.38 1.03 -19.59
CA ILE A 148 10.31 0.88 -18.60
C ILE A 148 10.87 1.01 -17.19
N GLU A 149 12.06 0.51 -16.90
CA GLU A 149 12.74 0.65 -15.62
C GLU A 149 13.01 2.12 -15.29
N GLU A 150 13.54 2.88 -16.26
CA GLU A 150 13.70 4.33 -16.12
C GLU A 150 12.38 5.04 -15.88
N PHE A 151 11.32 4.67 -16.61
CA PHE A 151 10.00 5.26 -16.42
C PHE A 151 9.40 4.98 -15.04
N GLU A 152 9.55 3.75 -14.52
CA GLU A 152 9.08 3.40 -13.18
C GLU A 152 9.89 4.09 -12.07
N ALA A 153 11.18 4.39 -12.29
CA ALA A 153 12.02 5.11 -11.36
C ALA A 153 11.64 6.61 -11.22
N TYR A 154 10.99 7.20 -12.24
CA TYR A 154 10.50 8.59 -12.23
C TYR A 154 9.14 8.78 -11.55
N ARG A 155 8.52 7.71 -11.08
CA ARG A 155 7.15 7.70 -10.52
C ARG A 155 7.15 7.54 -9.00
#